data_6771185d9e4b0398c1a5398d14e6e009
#
_entry.id   6771185d9e4b0398c1a5398d14e6e009
#
_cell.length_a   1.000
_cell.length_b   1.000
_cell.length_c   1.000
_cell.angle_alpha   90.00
_cell.angle_beta   90.00
_cell.angle_gamma   90.00
#
_symmetry.space_group_name_H-M   'P 1'
#
loop_
_entity.id
_entity.type
_entity.pdbx_description
1 polymer ?
#
loop_
_entity_poly.entity_id
_entity_poly.type
_entity_poly.pdbx_seq_one_letter_code
_entity_poly.pdbx_strand_id
1 'polypeptide(L)'
;MTLIVSWSLNLLSNFVQAASEEPGKSSVGRKVTGFRLNDTAAGQRSFGELAGRSATVIVFLSTECPMSNNYLDPLAELAGKYEGQGVKLVLINPNRDEGQTQVAKHAQEFQIKFPMLIDLEQTVADLLGAKTTPEAFLIDADGVVRYRGRIDDQYISRLKRRESVTRHDLGVAIDELLAGKPITVAETEALGCPIARPVVPKHAKDSNAVTFNRDVMKILQDRCQNCHRPGQAAPFSLLNYRQAIKWALDIERVVTDRAMPPWKPIAGFGHFRDEQRLAESEIATITRWVASGMPEGDPNDLPPPREFSKDGWQLGQPDLVLTMTEEFEIYATGRDIIRQFVIPIGFDEDKWVTAVEFRAGNARVAHHAIFFTDSTGQARKLDAEDPLPGFSRIGFLPSGAIGGWAVGTQPQPLPDGTGMRLPKNSDLVVQMHYHPSGKPERDRSAIGVHFAKSPVQKQVAGLPVFGFRFQWPEGDDRIKTTGWFRVPVDVHAISVFPHMHMLGKEFKMTATLPDGTVIPLINIEDWDFNWQQAYFYKDPIPLPKGTIIDLESYADNSSRNPANPNNPPRLVTFGEQSTNEMCIGFIGCTADNNADFFDLLRLRRPRAQAGASIKREP
;
A
#
# COMPACT_ATOMS: atom_id res chain seq x y z
N MET A 1 74.88 29.81 25.10
CA MET A 1 74.98 28.36 25.19
C MET A 1 73.74 27.87 25.89
N THR A 2 72.70 27.53 25.15
CA THR A 2 71.43 27.04 25.65
C THR A 2 70.93 25.97 24.69
N LEU A 3 70.99 24.71 25.15
CA LEU A 3 70.53 23.53 24.40
C LEU A 3 69.01 23.45 24.40
N ILE A 4 68.42 23.40 23.21
CA ILE A 4 67.01 23.08 23.00
C ILE A 4 66.91 21.58 22.67
N VAL A 5 66.30 20.81 23.58
CA VAL A 5 65.98 19.40 23.36
C VAL A 5 64.59 19.33 22.70
N SER A 6 64.57 18.88 21.45
CA SER A 6 63.31 18.61 20.70
C SER A 6 62.84 17.19 20.97
N TRP A 7 61.66 17.08 21.57
CA TRP A 7 60.93 15.80 21.70
C TRP A 7 60.05 15.60 20.46
N SER A 8 60.37 14.62 19.68
CA SER A 8 59.54 14.16 18.58
C SER A 8 58.54 13.13 19.09
N LEU A 9 57.26 13.49 19.16
CA LEU A 9 56.15 12.54 19.36
C LEU A 9 55.84 11.90 18.00
N ASN A 10 56.18 10.65 17.83
CA ASN A 10 55.68 9.79 16.79
C ASN A 10 54.25 9.30 17.16
N LEU A 11 53.21 9.96 16.66
CA LEU A 11 51.87 9.43 16.62
C LEU A 11 51.75 8.54 15.37
N LEU A 12 51.82 7.25 15.58
CA LEU A 12 51.44 6.24 14.59
C LEU A 12 49.93 6.29 14.38
N SER A 13 49.48 7.06 13.41
CA SER A 13 48.13 6.99 12.88
C SER A 13 48.05 5.75 11.96
N ASN A 14 47.50 4.68 12.49
CA ASN A 14 47.03 3.57 11.66
C ASN A 14 45.83 4.01 10.84
N PHE A 15 46.04 4.63 9.70
CA PHE A 15 45.02 4.75 8.67
C PHE A 15 44.78 3.36 8.10
N VAL A 16 43.62 2.78 8.44
CA VAL A 16 43.07 1.66 7.67
C VAL A 16 42.71 2.23 6.30
N GLN A 17 43.52 1.90 5.33
CA GLN A 17 43.34 2.20 3.92
C GLN A 17 42.14 1.36 3.43
N ALA A 18 40.95 1.92 3.43
CA ALA A 18 39.82 1.32 2.74
C ALA A 18 40.12 1.35 1.23
N ALA A 19 40.37 0.20 0.67
CA ALA A 19 40.52 0.04 -0.76
C ALA A 19 39.19 0.48 -1.42
N SER A 20 39.24 1.52 -2.22
CA SER A 20 38.15 1.95 -3.10
C SER A 20 38.01 0.91 -4.21
N GLU A 21 37.16 -0.09 -4.01
CA GLU A 21 36.82 -1.06 -5.05
C GLU A 21 35.64 -0.52 -5.90
N GLU A 22 35.69 -0.86 -7.21
CA GLU A 22 34.70 -0.45 -8.20
C GLU A 22 33.28 -0.84 -7.81
N PRO A 23 32.27 0.03 -8.05
CA PRO A 23 30.88 -0.30 -7.80
C PRO A 23 30.42 -1.37 -8.79
N GLY A 24 30.14 -2.59 -8.31
CA GLY A 24 29.57 -3.66 -9.13
C GLY A 24 30.00 -5.10 -8.81
N LYS A 25 31.04 -5.32 -8.01
CA LYS A 25 31.44 -6.68 -7.65
C LYS A 25 30.63 -7.25 -6.50
N SER A 26 30.18 -8.52 -6.64
CA SER A 26 29.51 -9.28 -5.57
C SER A 26 30.41 -9.36 -4.33
N SER A 27 29.79 -9.29 -3.14
CA SER A 27 30.51 -9.51 -1.87
C SER A 27 30.70 -11.00 -1.54
N VAL A 28 30.12 -11.92 -2.30
CA VAL A 28 30.34 -13.36 -2.12
C VAL A 28 31.82 -13.71 -2.35
N GLY A 29 32.40 -14.46 -1.41
CA GLY A 29 33.82 -14.76 -1.36
C GLY A 29 34.69 -13.71 -0.65
N ARG A 30 34.13 -12.54 -0.29
CA ARG A 30 34.83 -11.49 0.47
C ARG A 30 34.98 -11.91 1.93
N LYS A 31 36.15 -11.65 2.52
CA LYS A 31 36.39 -11.85 3.94
C LYS A 31 36.05 -10.61 4.73
N VAL A 32 35.16 -10.77 5.75
CA VAL A 32 34.82 -9.74 6.70
C VAL A 32 35.89 -9.70 7.79
N THR A 33 36.70 -8.64 7.83
CA THR A 33 37.83 -8.50 8.76
C THR A 33 37.45 -8.02 10.15
N GLY A 34 36.15 -7.65 10.34
CA GLY A 34 35.60 -7.18 11.60
C GLY A 34 35.03 -5.76 11.50
N PHE A 35 34.12 -5.45 12.41
CA PHE A 35 33.54 -4.11 12.59
C PHE A 35 33.14 -3.92 14.05
N ARG A 36 32.81 -2.67 14.42
CA ARG A 36 32.19 -2.31 15.69
C ARG A 36 31.04 -1.36 15.45
N LEU A 37 29.88 -1.64 16.02
CA LEU A 37 28.67 -0.82 15.96
C LEU A 37 28.04 -0.73 17.34
N ASN A 38 27.23 0.32 17.57
CA ASN A 38 26.40 0.40 18.74
C ASN A 38 25.16 -0.49 18.60
N ASP A 39 24.74 -1.15 19.67
CA ASP A 39 23.45 -1.84 19.72
C ASP A 39 22.33 -0.89 20.20
N THR A 40 21.11 -1.40 20.28
CA THR A 40 19.94 -0.62 20.72
C THR A 40 20.03 -0.09 22.16
N ALA A 41 20.89 -0.65 22.99
CA ALA A 41 21.17 -0.17 24.35
C ALA A 41 22.38 0.79 24.40
N ALA A 42 22.89 1.25 23.26
CA ALA A 42 24.08 2.08 23.08
C ALA A 42 25.40 1.41 23.57
N GLY A 43 25.39 0.09 23.75
CA GLY A 43 26.57 -0.71 24.00
C GLY A 43 27.34 -0.99 22.71
N GLN A 44 28.67 -0.83 22.74
CA GLN A 44 29.50 -1.13 21.57
C GLN A 44 29.70 -2.64 21.41
N ARG A 45 29.36 -3.18 20.24
CA ARG A 45 29.47 -4.61 19.92
C ARG A 45 30.44 -4.81 18.76
N SER A 46 31.32 -5.78 18.87
CA SER A 46 32.24 -6.18 17.81
C SER A 46 31.71 -7.40 17.02
N PHE A 47 32.12 -7.53 15.76
CA PHE A 47 31.76 -8.70 14.95
C PHE A 47 32.17 -10.02 15.63
N GLY A 48 33.36 -10.08 16.24
CA GLY A 48 33.84 -11.28 16.93
C GLY A 48 32.96 -11.75 18.10
N GLU A 49 32.33 -10.81 18.84
CA GLU A 49 31.37 -11.14 19.91
C GLU A 49 30.03 -11.67 19.36
N LEU A 50 29.69 -11.23 18.16
CA LEU A 50 28.44 -11.56 17.49
C LEU A 50 28.53 -12.78 16.58
N ALA A 51 29.76 -13.18 16.23
CA ALA A 51 29.99 -14.30 15.32
C ALA A 51 29.46 -15.62 15.90
N GLY A 52 28.77 -16.39 15.06
CA GLY A 52 28.36 -17.76 15.35
C GLY A 52 29.53 -18.73 15.18
N ARG A 53 29.49 -19.85 15.90
CA ARG A 53 30.54 -20.89 15.80
C ARG A 53 30.60 -21.55 14.42
N SER A 54 29.46 -21.70 13.76
CA SER A 54 29.34 -22.31 12.44
C SER A 54 29.12 -21.26 11.35
N ALA A 55 28.29 -20.27 11.60
CA ALA A 55 28.01 -19.17 10.67
C ALA A 55 27.37 -17.97 11.38
N THR A 56 27.40 -16.82 10.70
CA THR A 56 26.70 -15.59 11.12
C THR A 56 25.80 -15.13 9.98
N VAL A 57 24.53 -14.89 10.27
CA VAL A 57 23.59 -14.25 9.36
C VAL A 57 23.48 -12.77 9.75
N ILE A 58 23.83 -11.88 8.83
CA ILE A 58 23.57 -10.45 8.97
C ILE A 58 22.40 -10.08 8.07
N VAL A 59 21.39 -9.38 8.62
CA VAL A 59 20.27 -8.86 7.85
C VAL A 59 20.17 -7.35 8.06
N PHE A 60 20.29 -6.59 6.96
CA PHE A 60 20.02 -5.16 6.99
C PHE A 60 18.53 -4.90 7.04
N LEU A 61 18.08 -4.06 7.97
CA LEU A 61 16.67 -3.74 8.22
C LEU A 61 16.48 -2.24 8.41
N SER A 62 15.31 -1.73 8.03
CA SER A 62 14.84 -0.37 8.32
C SER A 62 13.57 -0.41 9.17
N THR A 63 13.46 0.49 10.14
CA THR A 63 12.26 0.63 10.98
C THR A 63 11.05 1.14 10.17
N GLU A 64 11.31 1.88 9.11
CA GLU A 64 10.30 2.47 8.22
C GLU A 64 9.92 1.56 7.04
N CYS A 65 10.65 0.46 6.82
CA CYS A 65 10.38 -0.44 5.69
C CYS A 65 9.34 -1.51 6.04
N PRO A 66 8.13 -1.49 5.44
CA PRO A 66 7.11 -2.50 5.73
C PRO A 66 7.56 -3.91 5.39
N MET A 67 8.40 -4.06 4.35
CA MET A 67 8.96 -5.36 3.97
C MET A 67 9.92 -5.90 5.04
N SER A 68 10.76 -5.02 5.63
CA SER A 68 11.62 -5.39 6.77
C SER A 68 10.81 -5.89 7.96
N ASN A 69 9.74 -5.17 8.30
CA ASN A 69 8.88 -5.51 9.44
C ASN A 69 8.19 -6.87 9.25
N ASN A 70 7.74 -7.19 8.04
CA ASN A 70 7.10 -8.46 7.73
C ASN A 70 8.06 -9.67 7.78
N TYR A 71 9.38 -9.45 7.78
CA TYR A 71 10.38 -10.51 7.91
C TYR A 71 10.82 -10.77 9.36
N LEU A 72 10.38 -9.99 10.34
CA LEU A 72 10.86 -10.15 11.73
C LEU A 72 10.47 -11.50 12.33
N ASP A 73 9.21 -11.94 12.16
CA ASP A 73 8.77 -13.26 12.63
C ASP A 73 9.47 -14.42 11.87
N PRO A 74 9.51 -14.45 10.51
CA PRO A 74 10.28 -15.44 9.77
C PRO A 74 11.76 -15.51 10.17
N LEU A 75 12.38 -14.37 10.47
CA LEU A 75 13.77 -14.32 10.96
C LEU A 75 13.90 -14.87 12.39
N ALA A 76 12.91 -14.65 13.25
CA ALA A 76 12.89 -15.23 14.60
C ALA A 76 12.76 -16.77 14.55
N GLU A 77 11.91 -17.29 13.68
CA GLU A 77 11.77 -18.75 13.43
C GLU A 77 13.07 -19.33 12.89
N LEU A 78 13.69 -18.67 11.90
CA LEU A 78 14.97 -19.08 11.32
C LEU A 78 16.07 -19.07 12.38
N ALA A 79 16.17 -18.02 13.20
CA ALA A 79 17.14 -17.95 14.28
C ALA A 79 16.96 -19.12 15.26
N GLY A 80 15.74 -19.40 15.71
CA GLY A 80 15.42 -20.53 16.59
C GLY A 80 15.80 -21.89 16.00
N LYS A 81 15.56 -22.09 14.69
CA LYS A 81 15.92 -23.34 13.98
C LYS A 81 17.42 -23.64 13.98
N TYR A 82 18.26 -22.60 13.84
CA TYR A 82 19.69 -22.78 13.63
C TYR A 82 20.58 -22.41 14.82
N GLU A 83 20.05 -21.81 15.89
CA GLU A 83 20.83 -21.42 17.06
C GLU A 83 21.61 -22.59 17.68
N GLY A 84 20.96 -23.76 17.86
CA GLY A 84 21.58 -24.96 18.38
C GLY A 84 22.70 -25.53 17.50
N GLN A 85 22.71 -25.16 16.21
CA GLN A 85 23.73 -25.56 15.22
C GLN A 85 24.89 -24.55 15.14
N GLY A 86 24.91 -23.54 15.99
CA GLY A 86 25.99 -22.54 16.05
C GLY A 86 25.89 -21.40 15.05
N VAL A 87 24.70 -21.18 14.47
CA VAL A 87 24.42 -20.00 13.62
C VAL A 87 23.85 -18.88 14.50
N LYS A 88 24.38 -17.68 14.34
CA LYS A 88 23.85 -16.48 15.00
C LYS A 88 23.23 -15.53 13.99
N LEU A 89 22.09 -14.93 14.34
CA LEU A 89 21.44 -13.87 13.57
C LEU A 89 21.72 -12.51 14.21
N VAL A 90 22.08 -11.54 13.36
CA VAL A 90 22.35 -10.14 13.73
C VAL A 90 21.58 -9.23 12.77
N LEU A 91 20.83 -8.28 13.30
CA LEU A 91 20.20 -7.23 12.51
C LEU A 91 21.04 -5.97 12.52
N ILE A 92 21.08 -5.25 11.40
CA ILE A 92 21.77 -3.96 11.28
C ILE A 92 20.84 -2.95 10.63
N ASN A 93 20.62 -1.81 11.30
CA ASN A 93 19.94 -0.68 10.70
C ASN A 93 20.98 0.27 10.07
N PRO A 94 20.97 0.46 8.73
CA PRO A 94 21.95 1.27 8.01
C PRO A 94 21.47 2.70 7.73
N ASN A 95 20.29 3.10 8.22
CA ASN A 95 19.70 4.39 7.86
C ASN A 95 20.12 5.49 8.83
N ARG A 96 20.76 6.54 8.29
CA ARG A 96 21.31 7.67 9.05
C ARG A 96 20.27 8.49 9.81
N ASP A 97 19.05 8.54 9.30
CA ASP A 97 17.93 9.28 9.86
C ASP A 97 17.08 8.47 10.85
N GLU A 98 17.34 7.16 10.95
CA GLU A 98 16.73 6.29 11.96
C GLU A 98 17.66 6.22 13.20
N GLY A 99 17.55 7.23 14.07
CA GLY A 99 18.45 7.36 15.22
C GLY A 99 18.25 6.27 16.29
N GLN A 100 19.20 6.21 17.24
CA GLN A 100 19.25 5.26 18.35
C GLN A 100 17.90 5.03 19.04
N THR A 101 17.20 6.13 19.41
CA THR A 101 15.92 6.06 20.12
C THR A 101 14.83 5.42 19.27
N GLN A 102 14.78 5.72 17.98
CA GLN A 102 13.79 5.16 17.05
C GLN A 102 14.02 3.66 16.87
N VAL A 103 15.26 3.24 16.63
CA VAL A 103 15.62 1.83 16.43
C VAL A 103 15.38 1.02 17.70
N ALA A 104 15.72 1.58 18.88
CA ALA A 104 15.46 0.93 20.16
C ALA A 104 13.95 0.75 20.45
N LYS A 105 13.16 1.80 20.18
CA LYS A 105 11.69 1.73 20.29
C LYS A 105 11.09 0.68 19.35
N HIS A 106 11.54 0.64 18.11
CA HIS A 106 11.13 -0.36 17.13
C HIS A 106 11.47 -1.78 17.60
N ALA A 107 12.71 -2.01 18.08
CA ALA A 107 13.09 -3.31 18.60
C ALA A 107 12.21 -3.78 19.76
N GLN A 108 11.81 -2.84 20.64
CA GLN A 108 10.88 -3.11 21.73
C GLN A 108 9.45 -3.42 21.22
N GLU A 109 8.92 -2.62 20.30
CA GLU A 109 7.58 -2.79 19.73
C GLU A 109 7.42 -4.13 19.00
N PHE A 110 8.45 -4.57 18.27
CA PHE A 110 8.47 -5.83 17.56
C PHE A 110 9.06 -7.00 18.39
N GLN A 111 9.37 -6.79 19.68
CA GLN A 111 9.89 -7.81 20.59
C GLN A 111 11.11 -8.56 20.04
N ILE A 112 12.01 -7.84 19.37
CA ILE A 112 13.22 -8.41 18.75
C ILE A 112 14.13 -8.98 19.82
N LYS A 113 14.46 -10.29 19.76
CA LYS A 113 15.23 -11.02 20.78
C LYS A 113 16.71 -11.20 20.41
N PHE A 114 17.12 -10.88 19.21
CA PHE A 114 18.49 -11.00 18.72
C PHE A 114 19.16 -9.64 18.57
N PRO A 115 20.51 -9.57 18.50
CA PRO A 115 21.22 -8.29 18.44
C PRO A 115 20.74 -7.44 17.27
N MET A 116 20.39 -6.18 17.56
CA MET A 116 20.08 -5.17 16.56
C MET A 116 21.05 -4.01 16.72
N LEU A 117 21.85 -3.78 15.67
CA LEU A 117 22.92 -2.79 15.63
C LEU A 117 22.53 -1.60 14.76
N ILE A 118 23.25 -0.50 14.93
CA ILE A 118 22.99 0.77 14.27
C ILE A 118 24.25 1.20 13.50
N ASP A 119 24.14 1.29 12.18
CA ASP A 119 25.24 1.61 11.25
C ASP A 119 24.99 2.97 10.56
N LEU A 120 24.90 4.05 11.36
CA LEU A 120 24.59 5.40 10.85
C LEU A 120 25.61 5.89 9.82
N GLU A 121 26.87 5.48 9.93
CA GLU A 121 27.91 5.85 8.98
C GLU A 121 27.95 4.91 7.76
N GLN A 122 27.10 3.88 7.72
CA GLN A 122 26.99 2.90 6.64
C GLN A 122 28.27 2.12 6.37
N THR A 123 29.13 2.00 7.36
CA THR A 123 30.44 1.35 7.24
C THR A 123 30.32 -0.15 6.97
N VAL A 124 29.39 -0.83 7.64
CA VAL A 124 29.13 -2.26 7.43
C VAL A 124 28.28 -2.50 6.19
N ALA A 125 27.33 -1.61 5.93
CA ALA A 125 26.56 -1.66 4.68
C ALA A 125 27.45 -1.51 3.45
N ASP A 126 28.47 -0.63 3.49
CA ASP A 126 29.46 -0.47 2.42
C ASP A 126 30.42 -1.64 2.34
N LEU A 127 30.90 -2.14 3.49
CA LEU A 127 31.77 -3.32 3.59
C LEU A 127 31.14 -4.54 2.90
N LEU A 128 29.85 -4.78 3.12
CA LEU A 128 29.12 -5.91 2.55
C LEU A 128 28.49 -5.60 1.19
N GLY A 129 28.46 -4.33 0.78
CA GLY A 129 27.83 -3.88 -0.45
C GLY A 129 26.32 -4.00 -0.42
N ALA A 130 25.70 -3.84 0.76
CA ALA A 130 24.25 -3.86 0.95
C ALA A 130 23.60 -2.68 0.22
N LYS A 131 22.45 -2.93 -0.42
CA LYS A 131 21.73 -1.93 -1.24
C LYS A 131 20.32 -1.67 -0.76
N THR A 132 19.70 -2.68 -0.14
CA THR A 132 18.27 -2.64 0.24
C THR A 132 18.06 -3.12 1.67
N THR A 133 16.89 -2.86 2.19
CA THR A 133 16.36 -3.41 3.44
C THR A 133 14.98 -4.05 3.19
N PRO A 134 14.77 -5.38 3.46
CA PRO A 134 15.77 -6.30 4.00
C PRO A 134 16.74 -6.84 2.93
N GLU A 135 18.01 -7.03 3.30
CA GLU A 135 19.00 -7.79 2.52
C GLU A 135 19.81 -8.66 3.49
N ALA A 136 19.97 -9.96 3.18
CA ALA A 136 20.61 -10.95 4.02
C ALA A 136 22.02 -11.33 3.50
N PHE A 137 22.93 -11.58 4.44
CA PHE A 137 24.30 -12.05 4.19
C PHE A 137 24.59 -13.24 5.11
N LEU A 138 25.05 -14.35 4.57
CA LEU A 138 25.53 -15.50 5.32
C LEU A 138 27.06 -15.52 5.29
N ILE A 139 27.67 -15.50 6.47
CA ILE A 139 29.12 -15.47 6.69
C ILE A 139 29.51 -16.75 7.41
N ASP A 140 30.49 -17.48 6.89
CA ASP A 140 30.97 -18.72 7.52
C ASP A 140 31.86 -18.47 8.75
N ALA A 141 32.34 -19.56 9.38
CA ALA A 141 33.20 -19.51 10.55
C ALA A 141 34.56 -18.83 10.29
N ASP A 142 35.02 -18.82 9.05
CA ASP A 142 36.26 -18.15 8.63
C ASP A 142 36.09 -16.66 8.32
N GLY A 143 34.85 -16.17 8.45
CA GLY A 143 34.47 -14.79 8.17
C GLY A 143 34.25 -14.50 6.67
N VAL A 144 34.06 -15.51 5.82
CA VAL A 144 33.85 -15.32 4.39
C VAL A 144 32.36 -15.29 4.06
N VAL A 145 31.93 -14.29 3.28
CA VAL A 145 30.56 -14.20 2.78
C VAL A 145 30.29 -15.34 1.81
N ARG A 146 29.31 -16.17 2.11
CA ARG A 146 28.93 -17.35 1.30
C ARG A 146 27.61 -17.15 0.56
N TYR A 147 26.72 -16.32 1.08
CA TYR A 147 25.47 -15.97 0.44
C TYR A 147 25.17 -14.49 0.65
N ARG A 148 24.52 -13.86 -0.35
CA ARG A 148 23.87 -12.55 -0.22
C ARG A 148 22.57 -12.52 -0.99
N GLY A 149 21.58 -11.75 -0.50
CA GLY A 149 20.36 -11.50 -1.24
C GLY A 149 19.10 -11.53 -0.38
N ARG A 150 18.02 -12.05 -0.95
CA ARG A 150 16.72 -12.12 -0.30
C ARG A 150 16.68 -13.22 0.77
N ILE A 151 15.78 -13.06 1.74
CA ILE A 151 15.55 -14.08 2.78
C ILE A 151 14.80 -15.27 2.17
N ASP A 152 13.77 -14.99 1.37
CA ASP A 152 12.96 -15.93 0.62
C ASP A 152 12.31 -15.26 -0.60
N ASP A 153 11.41 -15.94 -1.31
CA ASP A 153 10.71 -15.41 -2.48
C ASP A 153 9.33 -14.82 -2.15
N GLN A 154 9.09 -14.42 -0.90
CA GLN A 154 7.83 -13.84 -0.44
C GLN A 154 7.40 -12.62 -1.26
N TYR A 155 8.36 -11.81 -1.73
CA TYR A 155 8.09 -10.63 -2.54
C TYR A 155 8.42 -10.87 -4.01
N ILE A 156 7.51 -10.43 -4.88
CA ILE A 156 7.63 -10.50 -6.34
C ILE A 156 8.24 -9.20 -6.88
N SER A 157 7.86 -8.10 -6.27
CA SER A 157 8.38 -6.77 -6.46
C SER A 157 8.24 -6.01 -5.15
N ARG A 158 8.76 -4.79 -5.09
CA ARG A 158 8.65 -3.96 -3.89
C ARG A 158 7.19 -3.81 -3.46
N LEU A 159 6.91 -4.13 -2.18
CA LEU A 159 5.58 -4.11 -1.53
C LEU A 159 4.54 -5.10 -2.09
N LYS A 160 4.87 -5.88 -3.10
CA LYS A 160 3.96 -6.87 -3.70
C LYS A 160 4.33 -8.28 -3.23
N ARG A 161 3.52 -8.82 -2.30
CA ARG A 161 3.73 -10.15 -1.71
C ARG A 161 3.14 -11.27 -2.57
N ARG A 162 3.74 -12.47 -2.45
CA ARG A 162 3.08 -13.74 -2.74
C ARG A 162 2.18 -14.12 -1.55
N GLU A 163 1.16 -14.88 -1.80
CA GLU A 163 0.34 -15.46 -0.73
C GLU A 163 1.10 -16.52 0.08
N SER A 164 2.00 -17.24 -0.59
CA SER A 164 2.84 -18.27 0.05
C SER A 164 4.27 -18.21 -0.47
N VAL A 165 5.22 -18.40 0.44
CA VAL A 165 6.64 -18.58 0.12
C VAL A 165 6.82 -19.92 -0.58
N THR A 166 7.50 -19.93 -1.73
CA THR A 166 7.79 -21.17 -2.47
C THR A 166 9.25 -21.60 -2.35
N ARG A 167 10.14 -20.67 -1.96
CA ARG A 167 11.56 -20.93 -1.79
C ARG A 167 12.16 -20.10 -0.67
N HIS A 168 12.76 -20.76 0.31
CA HIS A 168 13.48 -20.16 1.44
C HIS A 168 14.97 -20.06 1.14
N ASP A 169 15.38 -19.10 0.29
CA ASP A 169 16.74 -19.01 -0.26
C ASP A 169 17.83 -18.96 0.82
N LEU A 170 17.67 -18.10 1.85
CA LEU A 170 18.61 -18.01 2.97
C LEU A 170 18.66 -19.31 3.77
N GLY A 171 17.52 -19.94 4.05
CA GLY A 171 17.43 -21.20 4.76
C GLY A 171 18.16 -22.33 4.02
N VAL A 172 17.98 -22.43 2.70
CA VAL A 172 18.69 -23.39 1.84
C VAL A 172 20.21 -23.15 1.89
N ALA A 173 20.64 -21.87 1.79
CA ALA A 173 22.06 -21.54 1.86
C ALA A 173 22.69 -21.91 3.21
N ILE A 174 21.96 -21.73 4.34
CA ILE A 174 22.42 -22.16 5.67
C ILE A 174 22.52 -23.68 5.74
N ASP A 175 21.51 -24.42 5.28
CA ASP A 175 21.48 -25.89 5.29
C ASP A 175 22.65 -26.46 4.46
N GLU A 176 22.92 -25.91 3.27
CA GLU A 176 24.05 -26.33 2.42
C GLU A 176 25.40 -26.02 3.08
N LEU A 177 25.57 -24.84 3.68
CA LEU A 177 26.81 -24.47 4.39
C LEU A 177 27.08 -25.41 5.57
N LEU A 178 26.08 -25.65 6.41
CA LEU A 178 26.21 -26.54 7.58
C LEU A 178 26.48 -27.99 7.19
N ALA A 179 26.00 -28.42 6.03
CA ALA A 179 26.30 -29.73 5.46
C ALA A 179 27.67 -29.82 4.79
N GLY A 180 28.47 -28.74 4.77
CA GLY A 180 29.76 -28.66 4.09
C GLY A 180 29.65 -28.73 2.55
N LYS A 181 28.48 -28.43 2.00
CA LYS A 181 28.23 -28.43 0.56
C LYS A 181 28.46 -27.04 -0.05
N PRO A 182 28.82 -26.96 -1.35
CA PRO A 182 28.77 -25.70 -2.05
C PRO A 182 27.36 -25.11 -2.04
N ILE A 183 27.23 -23.78 -1.84
CA ILE A 183 25.96 -23.11 -1.93
C ILE A 183 25.51 -23.04 -3.39
N THR A 184 24.39 -23.68 -3.70
CA THR A 184 23.88 -23.82 -5.07
C THR A 184 23.52 -22.47 -5.70
N VAL A 185 22.95 -21.55 -4.91
CA VAL A 185 22.59 -20.18 -5.31
C VAL A 185 23.19 -19.23 -4.28
N ALA A 186 24.40 -18.76 -4.54
CA ALA A 186 25.15 -17.90 -3.63
C ALA A 186 24.68 -16.43 -3.64
N GLU A 187 23.97 -16.01 -4.68
CA GLU A 187 23.46 -14.64 -4.81
C GLU A 187 22.07 -14.62 -5.40
N THR A 188 21.18 -13.83 -4.78
CA THR A 188 19.83 -13.55 -5.27
C THR A 188 19.55 -12.06 -5.19
N GLU A 189 18.62 -11.56 -6.01
CA GLU A 189 18.20 -10.17 -5.92
C GLU A 189 17.35 -9.96 -4.66
N ALA A 190 17.80 -9.05 -3.78
CA ALA A 190 17.02 -8.62 -2.63
C ALA A 190 16.01 -7.54 -3.03
N LEU A 191 14.73 -7.80 -2.78
CA LEU A 191 13.66 -6.84 -2.97
C LEU A 191 13.40 -6.12 -1.64
N GLY A 192 13.44 -4.78 -1.65
CA GLY A 192 13.29 -4.01 -0.42
C GLY A 192 13.24 -2.51 -0.64
N CYS A 193 13.33 -1.78 0.46
CA CYS A 193 13.50 -0.33 0.46
C CYS A 193 14.99 -0.01 0.31
N PRO A 194 15.40 0.93 -0.55
CA PRO A 194 16.79 1.29 -0.70
C PRO A 194 17.40 1.77 0.60
N ILE A 195 18.65 1.42 0.85
CA ILE A 195 19.45 2.06 1.91
C ILE A 195 19.73 3.49 1.46
N ALA A 196 19.22 4.47 2.22
CA ALA A 196 19.38 5.89 1.91
C ALA A 196 20.86 6.27 1.99
N ARG A 197 21.54 6.37 0.83
CA ARG A 197 22.93 6.84 0.74
C ARG A 197 22.96 8.36 0.81
N PRO A 198 23.98 8.98 1.47
CA PRO A 198 24.15 10.41 1.40
C PRO A 198 24.44 10.80 -0.05
N VAL A 199 23.53 11.49 -0.65
CA VAL A 199 23.79 12.16 -1.92
C VAL A 199 24.47 13.47 -1.58
N VAL A 200 25.69 13.69 -2.06
CA VAL A 200 26.35 14.99 -1.97
C VAL A 200 25.67 15.88 -3.01
N PRO A 201 24.86 16.86 -2.61
CA PRO A 201 24.20 17.74 -3.57
C PRO A 201 25.27 18.43 -4.42
N LYS A 202 25.23 18.25 -5.73
CA LYS A 202 26.03 19.07 -6.63
C LYS A 202 25.41 20.45 -6.60
N HIS A 203 26.12 21.44 -6.10
CA HIS A 203 25.68 22.83 -6.20
C HIS A 203 25.38 23.14 -7.66
N ALA A 204 24.13 23.49 -7.96
CA ALA A 204 23.76 23.93 -9.30
C ALA A 204 24.53 25.22 -9.61
N LYS A 205 25.56 25.13 -10.47
CA LYS A 205 26.27 26.28 -10.99
C LYS A 205 25.50 26.95 -12.13
N ASP A 206 24.45 26.28 -12.61
CA ASP A 206 23.58 26.75 -13.69
C ASP A 206 22.32 27.37 -13.09
N SER A 207 22.09 28.67 -13.40
CA SER A 207 20.87 29.39 -12.97
C SER A 207 19.58 28.80 -13.53
N ASN A 208 19.65 27.96 -14.56
CA ASN A 208 18.54 27.26 -15.18
C ASN A 208 18.35 25.81 -14.68
N ALA A 209 19.19 25.35 -13.75
CA ALA A 209 19.06 24.01 -13.19
C ALA A 209 17.72 23.84 -12.44
N VAL A 210 17.12 22.66 -12.56
CA VAL A 210 15.94 22.29 -11.77
C VAL A 210 16.36 22.15 -10.32
N THR A 211 15.65 22.81 -9.40
CA THR A 211 15.94 22.78 -7.96
C THR A 211 14.75 22.25 -7.16
N PHE A 212 15.04 21.75 -5.96
CA PHE A 212 13.98 21.28 -5.07
C PHE A 212 13.01 22.41 -4.68
N ASN A 213 13.55 23.52 -4.17
CA ASN A 213 12.74 24.61 -3.62
C ASN A 213 11.82 25.24 -4.67
N ARG A 214 12.35 25.50 -5.88
CA ARG A 214 11.59 26.18 -6.93
C ARG A 214 10.65 25.26 -7.71
N ASP A 215 11.11 24.03 -8.01
CA ASP A 215 10.45 23.19 -9.02
C ASP A 215 9.81 21.93 -8.45
N VAL A 216 10.52 21.22 -7.54
CA VAL A 216 10.10 19.88 -7.09
C VAL A 216 9.11 19.95 -5.92
N MET A 217 9.34 20.88 -4.96
CA MET A 217 8.51 20.97 -3.76
C MET A 217 7.04 21.21 -4.09
N LYS A 218 6.75 22.00 -5.11
CA LYS A 218 5.37 22.26 -5.56
C LYS A 218 4.70 20.97 -6.05
N ILE A 219 5.42 20.14 -6.81
CA ILE A 219 4.90 18.85 -7.28
C ILE A 219 4.63 17.93 -6.09
N LEU A 220 5.56 17.86 -5.12
CA LEU A 220 5.37 17.04 -3.92
C LEU A 220 4.18 17.51 -3.08
N GLN A 221 3.98 18.82 -2.93
CA GLN A 221 2.83 19.38 -2.22
C GLN A 221 1.52 19.00 -2.88
N ASP A 222 1.42 19.12 -4.20
CA ASP A 222 0.17 18.94 -4.93
C ASP A 222 -0.19 17.45 -5.13
N ARG A 223 0.82 16.57 -5.31
CA ARG A 223 0.63 15.19 -5.75
C ARG A 223 0.98 14.13 -4.71
N CYS A 224 1.83 14.42 -3.72
CA CYS A 224 2.40 13.39 -2.85
C CYS A 224 2.02 13.57 -1.37
N GLN A 225 2.01 14.81 -0.86
CA GLN A 225 1.89 15.09 0.58
C GLN A 225 0.52 14.74 1.19
N ASN A 226 -0.52 14.53 0.38
CA ASN A 226 -1.79 14.03 0.91
C ASN A 226 -1.62 12.68 1.64
N CYS A 227 -0.76 11.82 1.10
CA CYS A 227 -0.47 10.51 1.68
C CYS A 227 0.89 10.47 2.40
N HIS A 228 1.93 11.14 1.85
CA HIS A 228 3.30 11.12 2.38
C HIS A 228 3.53 12.18 3.46
N ARG A 229 2.83 12.03 4.60
CA ARG A 229 2.97 12.85 5.81
C ARG A 229 2.60 12.04 7.07
N PRO A 230 2.98 12.48 8.27
CA PRO A 230 2.67 11.75 9.50
C PRO A 230 1.18 11.45 9.67
N GLY A 231 0.86 10.23 10.10
CA GLY A 231 -0.51 9.80 10.36
C GLY A 231 -1.35 9.46 9.11
N GLN A 232 -0.73 9.41 7.92
CA GLN A 232 -1.38 8.99 6.69
C GLN A 232 -0.88 7.62 6.21
N ALA A 233 -1.45 7.13 5.11
CA ALA A 233 -1.23 5.77 4.62
C ALA A 233 0.20 5.47 4.16
N ALA A 234 0.95 6.48 3.70
CA ALA A 234 2.31 6.26 3.22
C ALA A 234 3.29 6.01 4.38
N PRO A 235 4.25 5.09 4.23
CA PRO A 235 5.17 4.70 5.30
C PRO A 235 6.23 5.76 5.64
N PHE A 236 6.39 6.79 4.82
CA PHE A 236 7.35 7.87 5.01
C PHE A 236 6.78 9.22 4.56
N SER A 237 7.39 10.30 5.02
CA SER A 237 6.97 11.67 4.73
C SER A 237 7.80 12.30 3.60
N LEU A 238 7.20 13.26 2.87
CA LEU A 238 7.83 14.07 1.81
C LEU A 238 7.56 15.58 2.03
N LEU A 239 7.76 16.05 3.26
CA LEU A 239 7.44 17.42 3.66
C LEU A 239 8.58 18.42 3.49
N ASN A 240 9.81 17.95 3.28
CA ASN A 240 11.00 18.79 3.17
C ASN A 240 12.09 18.15 2.30
N TYR A 241 13.13 18.94 2.01
CA TYR A 241 14.25 18.53 1.18
C TYR A 241 14.95 17.25 1.67
N ARG A 242 15.24 17.13 2.97
CA ARG A 242 15.91 15.96 3.54
C ARG A 242 15.12 14.68 3.33
N GLN A 243 13.81 14.74 3.50
CA GLN A 243 12.93 13.60 3.25
C GLN A 243 12.88 13.24 1.77
N ALA A 244 12.85 14.23 0.89
CA ALA A 244 12.78 14.00 -0.55
C ALA A 244 14.08 13.38 -1.11
N ILE A 245 15.26 13.88 -0.72
CA ILE A 245 16.54 13.33 -1.22
C ILE A 245 16.78 11.89 -0.76
N LYS A 246 16.30 11.51 0.42
CA LYS A 246 16.35 10.13 0.93
C LYS A 246 15.69 9.15 -0.04
N TRP A 247 14.59 9.57 -0.65
CA TRP A 247 13.76 8.74 -1.53
C TRP A 247 13.85 9.14 -3.01
N ALA A 248 14.77 10.02 -3.38
CA ALA A 248 14.79 10.66 -4.70
C ALA A 248 14.86 9.66 -5.86
N LEU A 249 15.72 8.64 -5.76
CA LEU A 249 15.84 7.58 -6.78
C LEU A 249 14.57 6.71 -6.86
N ASP A 250 13.94 6.45 -5.72
CA ASP A 250 12.66 5.76 -5.70
C ASP A 250 11.54 6.62 -6.29
N ILE A 251 11.49 7.90 -5.91
CA ILE A 251 10.51 8.84 -6.45
C ILE A 251 10.64 8.88 -7.98
N GLU A 252 11.87 9.06 -8.50
CA GLU A 252 12.13 9.05 -9.94
C GLU A 252 11.60 7.77 -10.60
N ARG A 253 11.96 6.60 -10.06
CA ARG A 253 11.54 5.32 -10.59
C ARG A 253 10.02 5.16 -10.58
N VAL A 254 9.36 5.37 -9.44
CA VAL A 254 7.91 5.13 -9.32
C VAL A 254 7.06 6.14 -10.10
N VAL A 255 7.54 7.38 -10.32
CA VAL A 255 6.82 8.35 -11.16
C VAL A 255 7.02 8.04 -12.65
N THR A 256 8.21 7.59 -13.04
CA THR A 256 8.51 7.14 -14.41
C THR A 256 7.71 5.89 -14.78
N ASP A 257 7.63 4.92 -13.85
CA ASP A 257 6.83 3.70 -13.98
C ASP A 257 5.31 3.97 -13.81
N ARG A 258 4.90 5.22 -13.51
CA ARG A 258 3.51 5.62 -13.21
C ARG A 258 2.85 4.81 -12.09
N ALA A 259 3.65 4.25 -11.21
CA ALA A 259 3.19 3.55 -10.00
C ALA A 259 2.72 4.53 -8.92
N MET A 260 3.26 5.76 -8.91
CA MET A 260 2.87 6.86 -8.00
C MET A 260 2.73 8.18 -8.76
N PRO A 261 1.72 8.99 -8.40
CA PRO A 261 0.58 8.68 -7.52
C PRO A 261 -0.26 7.52 -8.07
N PRO A 262 -0.99 6.77 -7.19
CA PRO A 262 -1.77 5.60 -7.62
C PRO A 262 -3.04 6.03 -8.37
N TRP A 263 -2.91 6.28 -9.66
CA TRP A 263 -4.00 6.65 -10.55
C TRP A 263 -4.06 5.71 -11.73
N LYS A 264 -5.03 4.80 -11.74
CA LYS A 264 -5.09 3.68 -12.69
C LYS A 264 -5.88 3.92 -14.00
N PRO A 265 -6.93 4.78 -14.05
CA PRO A 265 -7.61 5.04 -15.32
C PRO A 265 -6.67 5.65 -16.36
N ILE A 266 -6.74 5.21 -17.61
CA ILE A 266 -5.95 5.79 -18.70
C ILE A 266 -6.45 7.20 -19.07
N ALA A 267 -5.56 8.01 -19.61
CA ALA A 267 -5.90 9.37 -20.04
C ALA A 267 -6.94 9.37 -21.18
N GLY A 268 -7.91 10.31 -21.12
CA GLY A 268 -8.90 10.48 -22.17
C GLY A 268 -10.02 9.43 -22.19
N PHE A 269 -10.06 8.51 -21.22
CA PHE A 269 -11.14 7.54 -21.08
C PHE A 269 -11.89 7.76 -19.77
N GLY A 270 -12.92 8.60 -19.80
CA GLY A 270 -13.54 9.23 -18.66
C GLY A 270 -12.86 10.57 -18.32
N HIS A 271 -13.62 11.53 -17.78
CA HIS A 271 -13.11 12.81 -17.28
C HIS A 271 -13.41 12.90 -15.79
N PHE A 272 -12.35 12.74 -14.98
CA PHE A 272 -12.50 12.66 -13.53
C PHE A 272 -12.09 13.96 -12.84
N ARG A 273 -12.73 14.25 -11.69
CA ARG A 273 -12.29 15.30 -10.77
C ARG A 273 -10.98 14.87 -10.10
N ASP A 274 -10.17 15.84 -9.73
CA ASP A 274 -8.98 15.64 -8.89
C ASP A 274 -8.04 14.53 -9.40
N GLU A 275 -7.86 14.48 -10.72
CA GLU A 275 -6.96 13.53 -11.35
C GLU A 275 -5.56 13.65 -10.76
N GLN A 276 -5.06 12.55 -10.16
CA GLN A 276 -3.77 12.53 -9.48
C GLN A 276 -2.60 12.21 -10.41
N ARG A 277 -2.86 11.87 -11.66
CA ARG A 277 -1.81 11.57 -12.64
C ARG A 277 -0.86 12.75 -12.79
N LEU A 278 0.44 12.45 -12.76
CA LEU A 278 1.47 13.45 -13.10
C LEU A 278 1.45 13.78 -14.58
N ALA A 279 1.59 15.04 -14.90
CA ALA A 279 1.88 15.48 -16.26
C ALA A 279 3.30 15.04 -16.66
N GLU A 280 3.54 14.86 -17.96
CA GLU A 280 4.88 14.51 -18.47
C GLU A 280 5.93 15.54 -18.06
N SER A 281 5.55 16.83 -17.99
CA SER A 281 6.41 17.90 -17.52
C SER A 281 6.78 17.77 -16.04
N GLU A 282 5.86 17.28 -15.17
CA GLU A 282 6.13 17.05 -13.75
C GLU A 282 7.11 15.86 -13.58
N ILE A 283 6.91 14.77 -14.34
CA ILE A 283 7.82 13.62 -14.35
C ILE A 283 9.21 14.08 -14.85
N ALA A 284 9.28 14.79 -15.99
CA ALA A 284 10.53 15.30 -16.52
C ALA A 284 11.24 16.27 -15.57
N THR A 285 10.52 17.01 -14.74
CA THR A 285 11.10 17.89 -13.72
C THR A 285 11.77 17.06 -12.62
N ILE A 286 11.10 16.03 -12.11
CA ILE A 286 11.66 15.14 -11.08
C ILE A 286 12.88 14.39 -11.61
N THR A 287 12.83 13.79 -12.81
CA THR A 287 13.96 13.06 -13.39
C THR A 287 15.17 13.96 -13.65
N ARG A 288 14.95 15.18 -14.16
CA ARG A 288 16.04 16.16 -14.32
C ARG A 288 16.65 16.59 -12.99
N TRP A 289 15.81 16.79 -11.97
CA TRP A 289 16.30 17.11 -10.62
C TRP A 289 17.20 16.01 -10.08
N VAL A 290 16.79 14.74 -10.19
CA VAL A 290 17.58 13.59 -9.76
C VAL A 290 18.88 13.49 -10.57
N ALA A 291 18.80 13.55 -11.90
CA ALA A 291 19.96 13.47 -12.79
C ALA A 291 20.99 14.59 -12.54
N SER A 292 20.55 15.79 -12.13
CA SER A 292 21.43 16.91 -11.81
C SER A 292 22.08 16.84 -10.42
N GLY A 293 21.82 15.77 -9.65
CA GLY A 293 22.36 15.55 -8.30
C GLY A 293 21.55 16.24 -7.20
N MET A 294 20.25 16.42 -7.45
CA MET A 294 19.24 16.86 -6.45
C MET A 294 19.57 18.18 -5.76
N PRO A 295 19.85 19.27 -6.48
CA PRO A 295 20.15 20.56 -5.84
C PRO A 295 18.94 21.08 -5.06
N GLU A 296 19.20 21.65 -3.87
CA GLU A 296 18.16 22.24 -3.01
C GLU A 296 17.57 23.52 -3.59
N GLY A 297 18.43 24.41 -4.07
CA GLY A 297 18.04 25.73 -4.60
C GLY A 297 18.05 26.84 -3.56
N ASP A 298 17.58 28.02 -3.96
CA ASP A 298 17.49 29.20 -3.08
C ASP A 298 16.36 28.96 -2.05
N PRO A 299 16.59 29.17 -0.73
CA PRO A 299 15.55 29.09 0.28
C PRO A 299 14.35 30.04 0.04
N ASN A 300 14.58 31.17 -0.67
CA ASN A 300 13.51 32.11 -0.99
C ASN A 300 12.54 31.59 -2.06
N ASP A 301 12.93 30.56 -2.83
CA ASP A 301 12.08 29.93 -3.84
C ASP A 301 11.17 28.85 -3.21
N LEU A 302 11.38 28.48 -1.93
CA LEU A 302 10.60 27.45 -1.27
C LEU A 302 9.16 27.93 -1.08
N PRO A 303 8.16 27.21 -1.65
CA PRO A 303 6.76 27.55 -1.43
C PRO A 303 6.38 27.40 0.05
N PRO A 304 5.41 28.17 0.55
CA PRO A 304 4.95 28.01 1.92
C PRO A 304 4.50 26.56 2.17
N PRO A 305 4.72 26.03 3.38
CA PRO A 305 4.25 24.71 3.73
C PRO A 305 2.74 24.58 3.51
N ARG A 306 2.32 23.42 2.98
CA ARG A 306 0.90 23.12 2.87
C ARG A 306 0.31 22.92 4.27
N GLU A 307 -0.77 23.61 4.54
CA GLU A 307 -1.52 23.43 5.77
C GLU A 307 -2.43 22.20 5.67
N PHE A 308 -2.41 21.37 6.69
CA PHE A 308 -3.30 20.21 6.85
C PHE A 308 -4.13 20.41 8.10
N SER A 309 -5.38 19.94 8.09
CA SER A 309 -6.25 19.97 9.26
C SER A 309 -5.56 19.32 10.47
N LYS A 310 -5.52 20.05 11.59
CA LYS A 310 -4.93 19.56 12.84
C LYS A 310 -5.71 18.37 13.41
N ASP A 311 -7.01 18.33 13.14
CA ASP A 311 -7.91 17.27 13.60
C ASP A 311 -7.89 16.03 12.70
N GLY A 312 -7.12 16.07 11.59
CA GLY A 312 -6.94 14.97 10.65
C GLY A 312 -8.09 14.76 9.67
N TRP A 313 -9.17 15.54 9.72
CA TRP A 313 -10.27 15.52 8.76
C TRP A 313 -9.95 16.42 7.56
N GLN A 314 -9.99 15.86 6.35
CA GLN A 314 -9.58 16.58 5.14
C GLN A 314 -10.65 17.58 4.64
N LEU A 315 -11.92 17.27 4.87
CA LEU A 315 -13.07 18.11 4.50
C LEU A 315 -13.48 19.11 5.60
N GLY A 316 -12.65 19.24 6.64
CA GLY A 316 -12.98 20.00 7.85
C GLY A 316 -13.77 19.17 8.87
N GLN A 317 -14.26 19.81 9.93
CA GLN A 317 -14.94 19.11 11.03
C GLN A 317 -16.23 18.45 10.53
N PRO A 318 -16.38 17.11 10.66
CA PRO A 318 -17.63 16.43 10.31
C PRO A 318 -18.80 16.83 11.21
N ASP A 319 -20.01 16.76 10.68
CA ASP A 319 -21.24 16.97 11.47
C ASP A 319 -21.49 15.83 12.47
N LEU A 320 -21.01 14.62 12.14
CA LEU A 320 -21.10 13.45 12.99
C LEU A 320 -19.82 12.63 12.84
N VAL A 321 -19.27 12.19 13.98
CA VAL A 321 -18.16 11.23 14.00
C VAL A 321 -18.68 9.92 14.61
N LEU A 322 -18.64 8.86 13.83
CA LEU A 322 -18.98 7.49 14.22
C LEU A 322 -17.70 6.70 14.41
N THR A 323 -17.47 6.22 15.62
CA THR A 323 -16.28 5.44 15.96
C THR A 323 -16.68 4.01 16.27
N MET A 324 -15.87 3.04 15.86
CA MET A 324 -16.06 1.63 16.25
C MET A 324 -16.29 1.54 17.77
N THR A 325 -17.30 0.78 18.17
CA THR A 325 -17.71 0.67 19.58
C THR A 325 -16.61 0.06 20.43
N GLU A 326 -15.89 -0.91 19.88
CA GLU A 326 -14.82 -1.65 20.54
C GLU A 326 -13.54 -1.63 19.69
N GLU A 327 -12.41 -1.83 20.36
CA GLU A 327 -11.12 -2.03 19.73
C GLU A 327 -11.03 -3.48 19.24
N PHE A 328 -10.51 -3.69 18.03
CA PHE A 328 -10.33 -5.00 17.43
C PHE A 328 -8.85 -5.38 17.40
N GLU A 329 -8.51 -6.59 17.82
CA GLU A 329 -7.15 -7.13 17.75
C GLU A 329 -6.89 -7.83 16.42
N ILE A 330 -5.80 -7.42 15.75
CA ILE A 330 -5.31 -8.00 14.51
C ILE A 330 -4.06 -8.82 14.83
N TYR A 331 -4.03 -10.10 14.46
CA TYR A 331 -2.87 -10.96 14.69
C TYR A 331 -1.67 -10.53 13.84
N ALA A 332 -0.45 -10.92 14.27
CA ALA A 332 0.81 -10.51 13.64
C ALA A 332 0.94 -10.97 12.19
N THR A 333 0.57 -12.20 11.92
CA THR A 333 0.77 -12.89 10.63
C THR A 333 -0.45 -13.71 10.25
N GLY A 334 -0.56 -14.13 9.00
CA GLY A 334 -1.63 -14.98 8.53
C GLY A 334 -2.40 -14.36 7.36
N ARG A 335 -3.66 -14.81 7.17
CA ARG A 335 -4.53 -14.33 6.11
C ARG A 335 -5.15 -12.98 6.46
N ASP A 336 -5.60 -12.28 5.44
CA ASP A 336 -6.38 -11.07 5.60
C ASP A 336 -7.66 -11.33 6.40
N ILE A 337 -8.06 -10.32 7.19
CA ILE A 337 -9.24 -10.36 8.04
C ILE A 337 -10.30 -9.45 7.43
N ILE A 338 -11.48 -10.01 7.11
CA ILE A 338 -12.67 -9.25 6.73
C ILE A 338 -13.66 -9.33 7.87
N ARG A 339 -14.08 -8.18 8.44
CA ARG A 339 -14.95 -8.12 9.59
C ARG A 339 -15.89 -6.92 9.52
N GLN A 340 -17.12 -7.12 10.01
CA GLN A 340 -18.19 -6.10 10.02
C GLN A 340 -18.34 -5.57 11.44
N PHE A 341 -18.33 -4.26 11.62
CA PHE A 341 -18.55 -3.60 12.91
C PHE A 341 -19.84 -2.80 12.88
N VAL A 342 -20.67 -2.97 13.90
CA VAL A 342 -21.96 -2.29 14.00
C VAL A 342 -21.82 -1.04 14.87
N ILE A 343 -22.15 0.12 14.32
CA ILE A 343 -22.06 1.41 15.00
C ILE A 343 -23.46 2.04 15.03
N PRO A 344 -24.10 2.18 16.20
CA PRO A 344 -25.40 2.85 16.31
C PRO A 344 -25.34 4.31 15.88
N ILE A 345 -26.26 4.75 15.03
CA ILE A 345 -26.32 6.14 14.54
C ILE A 345 -27.16 7.04 15.47
N GLY A 346 -28.28 6.53 15.98
CA GLY A 346 -29.07 7.18 17.03
C GLY A 346 -30.00 8.33 16.58
N PHE A 347 -30.27 8.51 15.28
CA PHE A 347 -31.24 9.50 14.80
C PHE A 347 -32.65 8.93 14.69
N ASP A 348 -33.62 9.72 15.05
CA ASP A 348 -35.06 9.43 14.92
C ASP A 348 -35.67 10.00 13.62
N GLU A 349 -34.89 10.73 12.83
CA GLU A 349 -35.24 11.25 11.51
C GLU A 349 -34.21 10.88 10.45
N ASP A 350 -34.63 10.83 9.19
CA ASP A 350 -33.72 10.62 8.07
C ASP A 350 -32.74 11.80 7.93
N LYS A 351 -31.45 11.48 7.66
CA LYS A 351 -30.42 12.48 7.34
C LYS A 351 -29.92 12.30 5.92
N TRP A 352 -29.39 13.37 5.35
CA TRP A 352 -28.80 13.39 4.02
C TRP A 352 -27.30 13.59 4.11
N VAL A 353 -26.54 12.60 3.64
CA VAL A 353 -25.09 12.59 3.65
C VAL A 353 -24.58 13.13 2.32
N THR A 354 -23.70 14.13 2.37
CA THR A 354 -23.06 14.74 1.19
C THR A 354 -21.58 14.33 1.04
N ALA A 355 -20.94 13.90 2.13
CA ALA A 355 -19.59 13.35 2.09
C ALA A 355 -19.38 12.41 3.27
N VAL A 356 -18.48 11.45 3.05
CA VAL A 356 -17.98 10.54 4.09
C VAL A 356 -16.46 10.56 4.05
N GLU A 357 -15.85 10.64 5.22
CA GLU A 357 -14.43 10.59 5.40
C GLU A 357 -14.06 9.48 6.38
N PHE A 358 -13.21 8.57 5.97
CA PHE A 358 -12.71 7.49 6.82
C PHE A 358 -11.38 7.86 7.45
N ARG A 359 -11.24 7.51 8.72
CA ARG A 359 -10.03 7.70 9.49
C ARG A 359 -9.65 6.38 10.14
N ALA A 360 -8.66 5.72 9.59
CA ALA A 360 -8.12 4.51 10.15
C ALA A 360 -7.56 4.78 11.56
N GLY A 361 -7.98 4.01 12.55
CA GLY A 361 -7.36 4.00 13.88
C GLY A 361 -5.93 3.49 13.79
N ASN A 362 -5.71 2.52 12.89
CA ASN A 362 -4.38 2.00 12.58
C ASN A 362 -4.19 1.86 11.06
N ALA A 363 -3.58 2.88 10.45
CA ALA A 363 -3.34 2.92 9.00
C ALA A 363 -2.35 1.85 8.49
N ARG A 364 -1.63 1.15 9.38
CA ARG A 364 -0.68 0.08 8.98
C ARG A 364 -1.38 -1.20 8.57
N VAL A 365 -2.56 -1.45 9.11
CA VAL A 365 -3.31 -2.70 8.91
C VAL A 365 -4.63 -2.52 8.17
N ALA A 366 -5.21 -1.31 8.16
CA ALA A 366 -6.44 -1.02 7.44
C ALA A 366 -6.16 -0.97 5.93
N HIS A 367 -6.73 -1.91 5.15
CA HIS A 367 -6.57 -1.99 3.70
C HIS A 367 -7.71 -1.29 2.97
N HIS A 368 -8.97 -1.62 3.29
CA HIS A 368 -10.15 -0.89 2.82
C HIS A 368 -11.33 -1.03 3.79
N ALA A 369 -12.32 -0.16 3.64
CA ALA A 369 -13.56 -0.17 4.39
C ALA A 369 -14.75 0.12 3.48
N ILE A 370 -15.90 -0.54 3.73
CA ILE A 370 -17.18 -0.27 3.05
C ILE A 370 -18.22 0.08 4.11
N PHE A 371 -19.06 1.09 3.83
CA PHE A 371 -20.00 1.63 4.78
C PHE A 371 -21.44 1.33 4.37
N PHE A 372 -22.04 0.35 5.01
CA PHE A 372 -23.43 -0.05 4.82
C PHE A 372 -24.35 0.56 5.90
N THR A 373 -25.65 0.64 5.61
CA THR A 373 -26.66 0.94 6.61
C THR A 373 -27.56 -0.26 6.83
N ASP A 374 -27.93 -0.52 8.10
CA ASP A 374 -28.92 -1.51 8.48
C ASP A 374 -30.04 -0.89 9.31
N SER A 375 -31.25 -0.85 8.74
CA SER A 375 -32.47 -0.42 9.43
C SER A 375 -33.33 -1.60 9.93
N THR A 376 -32.84 -2.83 9.78
CA THR A 376 -33.58 -4.05 10.14
C THR A 376 -33.18 -4.62 11.51
N GLY A 377 -32.01 -4.21 12.03
CA GLY A 377 -31.38 -4.76 13.24
C GLY A 377 -30.76 -6.13 13.05
N GLN A 378 -30.69 -6.64 11.82
CA GLN A 378 -30.09 -7.95 11.54
C GLN A 378 -28.59 -7.96 11.81
N ALA A 379 -27.87 -6.86 11.48
CA ALA A 379 -26.45 -6.74 11.76
C ALA A 379 -26.15 -6.80 13.26
N ARG A 380 -26.96 -6.13 14.12
CA ARG A 380 -26.83 -6.22 15.58
C ARG A 380 -26.99 -7.65 16.11
N LYS A 381 -27.90 -8.42 15.51
CA LYS A 381 -28.11 -9.80 15.92
C LYS A 381 -26.88 -10.66 15.58
N LEU A 382 -26.32 -10.50 14.38
CA LEU A 382 -25.11 -11.22 13.96
C LEU A 382 -23.90 -10.85 14.82
N ASP A 383 -23.76 -9.57 15.17
CA ASP A 383 -22.73 -9.06 16.06
C ASP A 383 -22.83 -9.65 17.47
N ALA A 384 -24.03 -9.72 18.02
CA ALA A 384 -24.29 -10.32 19.34
C ALA A 384 -24.07 -11.85 19.38
N GLU A 385 -24.14 -12.53 18.25
CA GLU A 385 -23.92 -13.97 18.13
C GLU A 385 -22.43 -14.32 17.91
N ASP A 386 -21.57 -13.38 17.50
CA ASP A 386 -20.14 -13.59 17.30
C ASP A 386 -19.38 -13.34 18.62
N PRO A 387 -18.46 -14.23 19.04
CA PRO A 387 -17.72 -14.07 20.31
C PRO A 387 -16.64 -12.97 20.28
N LEU A 388 -16.29 -12.46 19.11
CA LEU A 388 -15.31 -11.39 18.94
C LEU A 388 -16.01 -10.08 18.53
N PRO A 389 -15.41 -8.90 18.76
CA PRO A 389 -15.97 -7.63 18.31
C PRO A 389 -16.33 -7.64 16.82
N GLY A 390 -17.56 -7.27 16.47
CA GLY A 390 -18.09 -7.37 15.12
C GLY A 390 -18.41 -8.81 14.71
N PHE A 391 -18.68 -9.04 13.41
CA PHE A 391 -18.98 -10.38 12.87
C PHE A 391 -18.27 -10.62 11.52
N SER A 392 -18.03 -11.89 11.17
CA SER A 392 -17.15 -12.30 10.06
C SER A 392 -17.86 -12.64 8.75
N ARG A 393 -19.18 -12.47 8.63
CA ARG A 393 -19.98 -12.83 7.45
C ARG A 393 -20.84 -11.67 6.99
N ILE A 394 -20.99 -11.50 5.65
CA ILE A 394 -22.14 -10.72 5.14
C ILE A 394 -23.36 -11.64 5.27
N GLY A 395 -24.02 -11.54 6.41
CA GLY A 395 -25.23 -12.34 6.72
C GLY A 395 -26.51 -11.55 6.68
N PHE A 396 -26.50 -10.30 6.19
CA PHE A 396 -27.64 -9.41 6.13
C PHE A 396 -27.74 -8.73 4.77
N LEU A 397 -28.93 -8.28 4.43
CA LEU A 397 -29.15 -7.43 3.26
C LEU A 397 -29.08 -5.96 3.68
N PRO A 398 -28.06 -5.21 3.27
CA PRO A 398 -27.94 -3.79 3.64
C PRO A 398 -29.14 -2.97 3.17
N SER A 399 -29.64 -2.08 4.02
CA SER A 399 -30.70 -1.12 3.67
C SER A 399 -30.20 -0.02 2.72
N GLY A 400 -28.88 0.19 2.69
CA GLY A 400 -28.20 1.13 1.82
C GLY A 400 -26.69 1.07 2.00
N ALA A 401 -25.98 1.96 1.29
CA ALA A 401 -24.56 2.19 1.47
C ALA A 401 -24.30 3.69 1.34
N ILE A 402 -23.36 4.20 2.12
CA ILE A 402 -22.97 5.62 2.12
C ILE A 402 -21.54 5.84 1.65
N GLY A 403 -20.89 4.83 1.09
CA GLY A 403 -19.55 4.92 0.52
C GLY A 403 -18.60 3.84 0.98
N GLY A 404 -17.32 4.10 0.78
CA GLY A 404 -16.22 3.24 1.17
C GLY A 404 -14.91 4.01 1.14
N TRP A 405 -13.87 3.36 1.61
CA TRP A 405 -12.51 3.89 1.61
C TRP A 405 -11.53 2.78 1.26
N ALA A 406 -10.50 3.13 0.51
CA ALA A 406 -9.32 2.31 0.31
C ALA A 406 -8.08 3.21 0.42
N VAL A 407 -6.90 2.60 0.60
CA VAL A 407 -5.64 3.34 0.66
C VAL A 407 -5.50 4.25 -0.57
N GLY A 408 -5.20 5.53 -0.33
CA GLY A 408 -5.09 6.54 -1.41
C GLY A 408 -6.38 7.27 -1.76
N THR A 409 -7.55 6.79 -1.32
CA THR A 409 -8.83 7.49 -1.54
C THR A 409 -8.83 8.85 -0.85
N GLN A 410 -9.12 9.90 -1.63
CA GLN A 410 -9.39 11.23 -1.11
C GLN A 410 -10.89 11.40 -0.91
N PRO A 411 -11.35 11.89 0.24
CA PRO A 411 -12.77 12.12 0.45
C PRO A 411 -13.29 13.20 -0.50
N GLN A 412 -14.45 12.94 -1.10
CA GLN A 412 -15.04 13.83 -2.11
C GLN A 412 -16.47 14.20 -1.72
N PRO A 413 -16.82 15.50 -1.66
CA PRO A 413 -18.19 15.90 -1.55
C PRO A 413 -18.99 15.50 -2.80
N LEU A 414 -20.22 15.08 -2.60
CA LEU A 414 -21.17 14.88 -3.69
C LEU A 414 -21.49 16.24 -4.36
N PRO A 415 -21.94 16.24 -5.63
CA PRO A 415 -22.40 17.46 -6.29
C PRO A 415 -23.49 18.16 -5.49
N ASP A 416 -23.54 19.51 -5.59
CA ASP A 416 -24.55 20.32 -4.91
C ASP A 416 -25.98 19.85 -5.19
N GLY A 417 -26.83 19.90 -4.17
CA GLY A 417 -28.22 19.43 -4.24
C GLY A 417 -28.39 17.92 -4.29
N THR A 418 -27.29 17.14 -4.19
CA THR A 418 -27.34 15.68 -4.13
C THR A 418 -27.03 15.15 -2.73
N GLY A 419 -27.50 13.95 -2.41
CA GLY A 419 -27.23 13.32 -1.11
C GLY A 419 -27.54 11.82 -1.09
N MET A 420 -26.87 11.12 -0.21
CA MET A 420 -27.16 9.72 0.15
C MET A 420 -28.06 9.71 1.38
N ARG A 421 -29.11 8.91 1.35
CA ARG A 421 -30.02 8.80 2.49
C ARG A 421 -29.40 7.97 3.60
N LEU A 422 -29.34 8.51 4.79
CA LEU A 422 -29.03 7.82 6.03
C LEU A 422 -30.37 7.62 6.78
N PRO A 423 -30.94 6.39 6.78
CA PRO A 423 -32.27 6.16 7.34
C PRO A 423 -32.27 6.36 8.85
N LYS A 424 -33.40 6.90 9.36
CA LYS A 424 -33.62 6.95 10.80
C LYS A 424 -33.59 5.55 11.44
N ASN A 425 -33.20 5.49 12.71
CA ASN A 425 -33.16 4.26 13.50
C ASN A 425 -32.33 3.15 12.83
N SER A 426 -31.35 3.54 12.02
CA SER A 426 -30.41 2.59 11.39
C SER A 426 -29.08 2.53 12.12
N ASP A 427 -28.34 1.46 11.85
CA ASP A 427 -26.94 1.31 12.21
C ASP A 427 -26.05 1.57 11.00
N LEU A 428 -24.84 2.07 11.24
CA LEU A 428 -23.75 1.97 10.30
C LEU A 428 -23.06 0.62 10.50
N VAL A 429 -22.93 -0.13 9.43
CA VAL A 429 -22.16 -1.38 9.41
C VAL A 429 -20.90 -1.15 8.60
N VAL A 430 -19.76 -1.16 9.27
CA VAL A 430 -18.44 -0.91 8.67
C VAL A 430 -17.79 -2.24 8.40
N GLN A 431 -17.70 -2.64 7.13
CA GLN A 431 -16.89 -3.78 6.73
C GLN A 431 -15.44 -3.31 6.61
N MET A 432 -14.60 -3.85 7.48
CA MET A 432 -13.16 -3.61 7.47
C MET A 432 -12.41 -4.79 6.85
N HIS A 433 -11.46 -4.49 6.00
CA HIS A 433 -10.45 -5.44 5.53
C HIS A 433 -9.10 -5.05 6.13
N TYR A 434 -8.53 -5.95 6.93
CA TYR A 434 -7.24 -5.76 7.56
C TYR A 434 -6.18 -6.67 6.96
N HIS A 435 -4.97 -6.14 6.83
CA HIS A 435 -3.77 -6.88 6.43
C HIS A 435 -2.78 -6.90 7.61
N PRO A 436 -2.34 -8.09 8.11
CA PRO A 436 -1.38 -8.20 9.21
C PRO A 436 -0.04 -7.51 8.92
N SER A 437 0.51 -6.81 9.91
CA SER A 437 1.70 -5.95 9.77
C SER A 437 3.03 -6.58 10.20
N GLY A 438 3.02 -7.84 10.65
CA GLY A 438 4.19 -8.52 11.23
C GLY A 438 4.27 -8.45 12.75
N LYS A 439 3.33 -7.76 13.41
CA LYS A 439 3.16 -7.76 14.87
C LYS A 439 1.67 -7.72 15.24
N PRO A 440 1.28 -8.10 16.48
CA PRO A 440 -0.09 -7.86 16.94
C PRO A 440 -0.39 -6.36 16.91
N GLU A 441 -1.51 -6.01 16.32
CA GLU A 441 -1.98 -4.63 16.18
C GLU A 441 -3.38 -4.49 16.75
N ARG A 442 -3.81 -3.26 16.95
CA ARG A 442 -5.18 -2.94 17.32
C ARG A 442 -5.70 -1.82 16.47
N ASP A 443 -6.98 -1.87 16.14
CA ASP A 443 -7.66 -0.83 15.39
C ASP A 443 -8.95 -0.40 16.06
N ARG A 444 -9.22 0.90 16.00
CA ARG A 444 -10.48 1.53 16.35
C ARG A 444 -10.72 2.70 15.42
N SER A 445 -11.19 2.38 14.23
CA SER A 445 -11.41 3.35 13.15
C SER A 445 -12.62 4.24 13.38
N ALA A 446 -12.62 5.40 12.74
CA ALA A 446 -13.70 6.37 12.82
C ALA A 446 -14.15 6.84 11.43
N ILE A 447 -15.41 7.20 11.32
CA ILE A 447 -16.06 7.69 10.11
C ILE A 447 -16.62 9.08 10.38
N GLY A 448 -16.14 10.08 9.65
CA GLY A 448 -16.72 11.42 9.62
C GLY A 448 -17.82 11.51 8.58
N VAL A 449 -18.98 12.00 8.99
CA VAL A 449 -20.14 12.15 8.11
C VAL A 449 -20.48 13.63 8.01
N HIS A 450 -20.61 14.12 6.77
CA HIS A 450 -21.01 15.48 6.47
C HIS A 450 -22.45 15.48 5.94
N PHE A 451 -23.32 16.28 6.57
CA PHE A 451 -24.71 16.38 6.20
C PHE A 451 -24.96 17.52 5.21
N ALA A 452 -26.02 17.37 4.43
CA ALA A 452 -26.51 18.43 3.56
C ALA A 452 -26.88 19.68 4.37
N LYS A 453 -26.37 20.83 3.94
CA LYS A 453 -26.70 22.15 4.54
C LYS A 453 -27.84 22.84 3.81
N SER A 454 -28.24 22.32 2.66
CA SER A 454 -29.37 22.79 1.84
C SER A 454 -30.24 21.59 1.46
N PRO A 455 -31.51 21.81 1.05
CA PRO A 455 -32.39 20.72 0.64
C PRO A 455 -31.78 19.84 -0.45
N VAL A 456 -31.80 18.53 -0.26
CA VAL A 456 -31.38 17.54 -1.25
C VAL A 456 -32.49 17.39 -2.29
N GLN A 457 -32.16 17.67 -3.53
CA GLN A 457 -33.06 17.59 -4.68
C GLN A 457 -32.98 16.20 -5.35
N LYS A 458 -31.79 15.59 -5.39
CA LYS A 458 -31.54 14.31 -6.05
C LYS A 458 -30.83 13.34 -5.10
N GLN A 459 -31.37 12.13 -5.00
CA GLN A 459 -30.75 11.06 -4.21
C GLN A 459 -29.69 10.33 -5.04
N VAL A 460 -28.59 9.94 -4.38
CA VAL A 460 -27.54 9.15 -4.98
C VAL A 460 -27.80 7.66 -4.76
N ALA A 461 -27.75 6.87 -5.83
CA ALA A 461 -27.75 5.42 -5.82
C ALA A 461 -26.49 4.86 -6.48
N GLY A 462 -26.06 3.68 -6.09
CA GLY A 462 -25.04 2.93 -6.81
C GLY A 462 -25.70 1.84 -7.66
N LEU A 463 -25.39 1.73 -8.92
CA LEU A 463 -25.82 0.67 -9.84
C LEU A 463 -24.71 -0.33 -10.01
N PRO A 464 -24.85 -1.59 -9.55
CA PRO A 464 -23.84 -2.61 -9.78
C PRO A 464 -24.00 -3.20 -11.17
N VAL A 465 -22.88 -3.32 -11.89
CA VAL A 465 -22.75 -4.08 -13.14
C VAL A 465 -21.86 -5.27 -12.85
N PHE A 466 -22.43 -6.47 -12.89
CA PHE A 466 -21.71 -7.70 -12.56
C PHE A 466 -21.16 -8.36 -13.83
N GLY A 467 -19.94 -8.87 -13.76
CA GLY A 467 -19.44 -9.84 -14.72
C GLY A 467 -20.16 -11.18 -14.55
N PHE A 468 -20.61 -11.78 -15.65
CA PHE A 468 -21.46 -12.98 -15.59
C PHE A 468 -20.72 -14.31 -15.60
N ARG A 469 -19.40 -14.34 -15.74
CA ARG A 469 -18.64 -15.57 -15.86
C ARG A 469 -17.64 -15.69 -14.70
N PHE A 470 -17.94 -16.55 -13.73
CA PHE A 470 -17.12 -16.76 -12.54
C PHE A 470 -16.57 -18.18 -12.41
N GLN A 471 -16.09 -18.70 -13.51
CA GLN A 471 -15.24 -19.90 -13.52
C GLN A 471 -13.99 -19.57 -14.31
N TRP A 472 -12.92 -19.26 -13.60
CA TRP A 472 -11.64 -18.92 -14.17
C TRP A 472 -10.70 -20.12 -14.07
N PRO A 473 -10.52 -20.86 -15.19
CA PRO A 473 -9.74 -22.10 -15.19
C PRO A 473 -8.28 -21.85 -14.86
N GLU A 474 -7.65 -22.87 -14.28
CA GLU A 474 -6.21 -22.87 -14.06
C GLU A 474 -5.44 -22.82 -15.37
N GLY A 475 -4.33 -22.09 -15.37
CA GLY A 475 -3.38 -21.98 -16.49
C GLY A 475 -3.76 -21.00 -17.60
N ASP A 476 -4.97 -20.45 -17.58
CA ASP A 476 -5.40 -19.44 -18.56
C ASP A 476 -4.84 -18.06 -18.15
N ASP A 477 -4.06 -17.44 -19.04
CA ASP A 477 -3.39 -16.17 -18.81
C ASP A 477 -4.15 -14.94 -19.34
N ARG A 478 -5.32 -15.15 -19.99
CA ARG A 478 -6.15 -14.04 -20.51
C ARG A 478 -7.64 -14.36 -20.47
N ILE A 479 -8.17 -14.56 -19.29
CA ILE A 479 -9.58 -14.87 -19.05
C ILE A 479 -10.43 -13.61 -19.23
N LYS A 480 -11.29 -13.61 -20.24
CA LYS A 480 -12.23 -12.51 -20.48
C LYS A 480 -13.51 -12.70 -19.68
N THR A 481 -13.91 -11.68 -18.91
CA THR A 481 -15.21 -11.60 -18.24
C THR A 481 -15.98 -10.39 -18.77
N THR A 482 -17.27 -10.56 -19.06
CA THR A 482 -18.15 -9.48 -19.52
C THR A 482 -19.41 -9.41 -18.67
N GLY A 483 -19.94 -8.22 -18.55
CA GLY A 483 -21.21 -7.94 -17.90
C GLY A 483 -21.91 -6.77 -18.57
N TRP A 484 -23.19 -6.62 -18.31
CA TRP A 484 -23.93 -5.45 -18.79
C TRP A 484 -25.12 -5.14 -17.89
N PHE A 485 -25.55 -3.89 -17.94
CA PHE A 485 -26.75 -3.41 -17.25
C PHE A 485 -27.53 -2.43 -18.14
N ARG A 486 -28.84 -2.64 -18.29
CA ARG A 486 -29.70 -1.69 -19.00
C ARG A 486 -30.30 -0.71 -18.00
N VAL A 487 -30.00 0.57 -18.19
CA VAL A 487 -30.52 1.66 -17.36
C VAL A 487 -32.05 1.77 -17.54
N PRO A 488 -32.85 1.62 -16.47
CA PRO A 488 -34.30 1.52 -16.58
C PRO A 488 -35.03 2.87 -16.61
N VAL A 489 -34.40 3.94 -16.17
CA VAL A 489 -34.89 5.32 -16.07
C VAL A 489 -33.78 6.28 -16.44
N ASP A 490 -34.09 7.55 -16.70
CA ASP A 490 -33.06 8.56 -16.94
C ASP A 490 -32.23 8.80 -15.68
N VAL A 491 -30.90 8.72 -15.80
CA VAL A 491 -29.98 8.97 -14.67
C VAL A 491 -28.78 9.80 -15.13
N HIS A 492 -28.09 10.38 -14.15
CA HIS A 492 -26.81 11.05 -14.34
C HIS A 492 -25.74 10.31 -13.55
N ALA A 493 -24.77 9.71 -14.22
CA ALA A 493 -23.61 9.08 -13.56
C ALA A 493 -22.69 10.16 -12.98
N ILE A 494 -22.38 10.08 -11.68
CA ILE A 494 -21.49 11.00 -10.96
C ILE A 494 -20.16 10.36 -10.57
N SER A 495 -20.10 9.03 -10.51
CA SER A 495 -18.87 8.29 -10.17
C SER A 495 -18.88 6.88 -10.72
N VAL A 496 -17.70 6.27 -10.76
CA VAL A 496 -17.50 4.86 -11.06
C VAL A 496 -16.53 4.25 -10.06
N PHE A 497 -16.83 3.02 -9.58
CA PHE A 497 -15.97 2.24 -8.71
C PHE A 497 -15.76 0.85 -9.33
N PRO A 498 -14.57 0.58 -9.91
CA PRO A 498 -14.20 -0.73 -10.41
C PRO A 498 -13.75 -1.65 -9.26
N HIS A 499 -14.07 -2.94 -9.34
CA HIS A 499 -13.69 -3.92 -8.34
C HIS A 499 -13.37 -5.28 -8.97
N MET A 500 -12.15 -5.74 -8.74
CA MET A 500 -11.67 -7.12 -8.97
C MET A 500 -10.70 -7.49 -7.84
N HIS A 501 -10.31 -8.77 -7.76
CA HIS A 501 -9.30 -9.22 -6.81
C HIS A 501 -7.91 -9.37 -7.45
N MET A 502 -7.12 -10.33 -6.96
CA MET A 502 -5.67 -10.42 -7.24
C MET A 502 -5.33 -10.88 -8.67
N LEU A 503 -6.23 -11.62 -9.32
CA LEU A 503 -5.97 -12.11 -10.69
C LEU A 503 -6.31 -11.08 -11.77
N GLY A 504 -7.01 -9.99 -11.43
CA GLY A 504 -7.37 -8.93 -12.36
C GLY A 504 -6.16 -8.32 -13.06
N LYS A 505 -6.34 -7.95 -14.33
CA LYS A 505 -5.33 -7.28 -15.18
C LYS A 505 -5.87 -6.04 -15.86
N GLU A 506 -7.06 -6.11 -16.41
CA GLU A 506 -7.68 -5.01 -17.16
C GLU A 506 -9.15 -4.86 -16.74
N PHE A 507 -9.64 -3.64 -16.67
CA PHE A 507 -11.04 -3.34 -16.34
C PHE A 507 -11.55 -2.17 -17.18
N LYS A 508 -12.65 -2.35 -17.91
CA LYS A 508 -13.22 -1.34 -18.79
C LYS A 508 -14.73 -1.27 -18.65
N MET A 509 -15.27 -0.06 -18.61
CA MET A 509 -16.71 0.18 -18.74
C MET A 509 -17.01 1.26 -19.77
N THR A 510 -18.07 1.03 -20.55
CA THR A 510 -18.63 1.98 -21.52
C THR A 510 -20.14 2.05 -21.36
N ALA A 511 -20.75 3.16 -21.79
CA ALA A 511 -22.19 3.29 -21.89
C ALA A 511 -22.59 3.50 -23.36
N THR A 512 -23.45 2.64 -23.89
CA THR A 512 -24.05 2.78 -25.23
C THR A 512 -25.43 3.40 -25.07
N LEU A 513 -25.62 4.62 -25.53
CA LEU A 513 -26.89 5.34 -25.50
C LEU A 513 -27.90 4.73 -26.47
N PRO A 514 -29.21 5.03 -26.35
CA PRO A 514 -30.24 4.54 -27.24
C PRO A 514 -30.06 4.94 -28.72
N ASP A 515 -29.35 6.03 -29.01
CA ASP A 515 -29.02 6.49 -30.36
C ASP A 515 -27.74 5.82 -30.93
N GLY A 516 -27.12 4.90 -30.16
CA GLY A 516 -25.88 4.20 -30.54
C GLY A 516 -24.60 4.93 -30.17
N THR A 517 -24.66 6.12 -29.58
CA THR A 517 -23.47 6.84 -29.10
C THR A 517 -22.81 6.06 -27.96
N VAL A 518 -21.49 5.85 -28.07
CA VAL A 518 -20.71 5.16 -27.03
C VAL A 518 -19.94 6.19 -26.20
N ILE A 519 -20.20 6.20 -24.89
CA ILE A 519 -19.53 7.05 -23.90
C ILE A 519 -18.51 6.22 -23.11
N PRO A 520 -17.24 6.66 -23.05
CA PRO A 520 -16.24 6.00 -22.21
C PRO A 520 -16.48 6.35 -20.72
N LEU A 521 -16.64 5.33 -19.87
CA LEU A 521 -16.85 5.53 -18.43
C LEU A 521 -15.54 5.38 -17.66
N ILE A 522 -14.81 4.28 -17.85
CA ILE A 522 -13.48 4.04 -17.24
C ILE A 522 -12.75 2.96 -18.03
N ASN A 523 -11.41 3.10 -18.16
CA ASN A 523 -10.53 2.05 -18.65
C ASN A 523 -9.25 2.00 -17.79
N ILE A 524 -8.95 0.83 -17.25
CA ILE A 524 -7.75 0.49 -16.48
C ILE A 524 -7.07 -0.66 -17.22
N GLU A 525 -5.84 -0.46 -17.69
CA GLU A 525 -5.03 -1.44 -18.42
C GLU A 525 -3.99 -2.13 -17.56
N ASP A 526 -3.76 -1.62 -16.35
CA ASP A 526 -2.85 -2.17 -15.35
C ASP A 526 -3.57 -2.20 -14.00
N TRP A 527 -4.45 -3.20 -13.82
CA TRP A 527 -5.15 -3.39 -12.56
C TRP A 527 -4.19 -3.69 -11.42
N ASP A 528 -4.41 -3.04 -10.28
CA ASP A 528 -3.70 -3.32 -9.05
C ASP A 528 -4.70 -3.44 -7.89
N PHE A 529 -4.77 -4.63 -7.31
CA PHE A 529 -5.66 -4.94 -6.19
C PHE A 529 -5.51 -4.00 -4.99
N ASN A 530 -4.32 -3.41 -4.81
CA ASN A 530 -4.04 -2.50 -3.69
C ASN A 530 -4.63 -1.08 -3.90
N TRP A 531 -5.05 -0.74 -5.12
CA TRP A 531 -5.52 0.61 -5.48
C TRP A 531 -6.94 0.58 -6.03
N GLN A 532 -7.90 0.30 -5.16
CA GLN A 532 -9.32 0.23 -5.48
C GLN A 532 -10.02 1.47 -4.95
N GLN A 533 -10.24 2.46 -5.79
CA GLN A 533 -10.86 3.72 -5.40
C GLN A 533 -12.04 4.09 -6.29
N ALA A 534 -12.95 4.93 -5.77
CA ALA A 534 -14.00 5.53 -6.55
C ALA A 534 -13.45 6.73 -7.34
N TYR A 535 -13.84 6.83 -8.60
CA TYR A 535 -13.48 7.92 -9.50
C TYR A 535 -14.71 8.76 -9.77
N PHE A 536 -14.68 10.04 -9.40
CA PHE A 536 -15.79 10.97 -9.58
C PHE A 536 -15.63 11.70 -10.90
N TYR A 537 -16.68 11.74 -11.72
CA TYR A 537 -16.65 12.49 -12.96
C TYR A 537 -16.58 14.00 -12.70
N LYS A 538 -15.90 14.73 -13.58
CA LYS A 538 -15.82 16.18 -13.53
C LYS A 538 -17.21 16.80 -13.69
N ASP A 539 -17.95 16.31 -14.68
CA ASP A 539 -19.33 16.65 -14.95
C ASP A 539 -20.20 15.38 -14.93
N PRO A 540 -21.41 15.41 -14.37
CA PRO A 540 -22.32 14.28 -14.41
C PRO A 540 -22.63 13.85 -15.85
N ILE A 541 -22.55 12.55 -16.11
CA ILE A 541 -22.78 11.97 -17.45
C ILE A 541 -24.25 11.58 -17.60
N PRO A 542 -25.01 12.20 -18.53
CA PRO A 542 -26.39 11.80 -18.79
C PRO A 542 -26.45 10.38 -19.39
N LEU A 543 -27.21 9.51 -18.78
CA LEU A 543 -27.49 8.14 -19.24
C LEU A 543 -29.00 7.96 -19.36
N PRO A 544 -29.59 8.22 -20.52
CA PRO A 544 -31.02 8.09 -20.76
C PRO A 544 -31.53 6.66 -20.53
N LYS A 545 -32.79 6.51 -20.22
CA LYS A 545 -33.48 5.23 -20.15
C LYS A 545 -33.19 4.39 -21.40
N GLY A 546 -32.83 3.12 -21.19
CA GLY A 546 -32.46 2.20 -22.27
C GLY A 546 -30.96 2.16 -22.56
N THR A 547 -30.15 3.09 -22.03
CA THR A 547 -28.68 3.02 -22.11
C THR A 547 -28.19 1.66 -21.62
N ILE A 548 -27.25 1.07 -22.34
CA ILE A 548 -26.58 -0.17 -21.93
C ILE A 548 -25.19 0.19 -21.41
N ILE A 549 -24.95 -0.14 -20.15
CA ILE A 549 -23.62 -0.04 -19.53
C ILE A 549 -22.96 -1.41 -19.69
N ASP A 550 -21.88 -1.47 -20.46
CA ASP A 550 -21.08 -2.67 -20.66
C ASP A 550 -19.85 -2.66 -19.75
N LEU A 551 -19.51 -3.83 -19.22
CA LEU A 551 -18.30 -4.11 -18.46
C LEU A 551 -17.52 -5.19 -19.19
N GLU A 552 -16.23 -4.98 -19.35
CA GLU A 552 -15.26 -5.92 -19.87
C GLU A 552 -14.04 -5.94 -18.96
N SER A 553 -13.55 -7.13 -18.61
CA SER A 553 -12.33 -7.29 -17.82
C SER A 553 -11.53 -8.48 -18.29
N TYR A 554 -10.24 -8.45 -17.96
CA TYR A 554 -9.31 -9.55 -18.20
C TYR A 554 -8.59 -9.92 -16.91
N ALA A 555 -8.34 -11.22 -16.74
CA ALA A 555 -7.62 -11.79 -15.61
C ALA A 555 -6.57 -12.81 -16.08
N ASP A 556 -5.59 -13.09 -15.21
CA ASP A 556 -4.52 -14.05 -15.44
C ASP A 556 -4.46 -15.05 -14.29
N ASN A 557 -4.95 -16.29 -14.53
CA ASN A 557 -4.89 -17.40 -13.57
C ASN A 557 -3.79 -18.42 -13.96
N SER A 558 -2.70 -17.95 -14.58
CA SER A 558 -1.57 -18.81 -14.94
C SER A 558 -0.52 -18.87 -13.82
N SER A 559 0.37 -19.86 -13.91
CA SER A 559 1.55 -19.97 -13.04
C SER A 559 2.62 -18.88 -13.31
N ARG A 560 2.51 -18.17 -14.44
CA ARG A 560 3.38 -17.03 -14.78
C ARG A 560 2.93 -15.74 -14.13
N ASN A 561 1.68 -15.66 -13.67
CA ASN A 561 1.19 -14.51 -12.92
C ASN A 561 1.78 -14.51 -11.50
N PRO A 562 2.72 -13.60 -11.21
CA PRO A 562 3.34 -13.57 -9.89
C PRO A 562 2.37 -13.12 -8.78
N ALA A 563 1.22 -12.50 -9.14
CA ALA A 563 0.16 -12.12 -8.21
C ALA A 563 -0.87 -13.22 -7.97
N ASN A 564 -0.71 -14.40 -8.63
CA ASN A 564 -1.64 -15.50 -8.41
C ASN A 564 -1.51 -16.04 -6.97
N PRO A 565 -2.56 -15.98 -6.15
CA PRO A 565 -2.51 -16.46 -4.78
C PRO A 565 -2.42 -17.99 -4.70
N ASN A 566 -2.69 -18.69 -5.79
CA ASN A 566 -2.66 -20.15 -5.84
C ASN A 566 -1.44 -20.64 -6.63
N ASN A 567 -0.57 -21.42 -5.97
CA ASN A 567 0.58 -22.06 -6.61
C ASN A 567 0.67 -23.53 -6.19
N PRO A 568 0.37 -24.51 -7.09
CA PRO A 568 -0.02 -24.28 -8.50
C PRO A 568 -1.38 -23.59 -8.65
N PRO A 569 -1.65 -22.96 -9.81
CA PRO A 569 -2.97 -22.40 -10.11
C PRO A 569 -4.09 -23.41 -9.95
N ARG A 570 -5.27 -22.95 -9.56
CA ARG A 570 -6.48 -23.78 -9.42
C ARG A 570 -7.69 -23.04 -10.00
N LEU A 571 -8.77 -23.77 -10.24
CA LEU A 571 -10.05 -23.16 -10.62
C LEU A 571 -10.46 -22.11 -9.56
N VAL A 572 -10.69 -20.88 -10.01
CA VAL A 572 -11.17 -19.77 -9.17
C VAL A 572 -12.63 -19.48 -9.47
N THR A 573 -13.43 -19.31 -8.43
CA THR A 573 -14.86 -19.03 -8.48
C THR A 573 -15.17 -17.70 -7.79
N PHE A 574 -16.40 -17.23 -7.97
CA PHE A 574 -16.90 -16.06 -7.25
C PHE A 574 -16.81 -16.24 -5.73
N GLY A 575 -16.34 -15.21 -5.01
CA GLY A 575 -16.30 -15.20 -3.55
C GLY A 575 -15.65 -13.94 -3.00
N GLU A 576 -15.83 -13.73 -1.70
CA GLU A 576 -15.41 -12.51 -0.99
C GLU A 576 -13.93 -12.49 -0.62
N GLN A 577 -13.29 -13.67 -0.51
CA GLN A 577 -11.87 -13.75 -0.16
C GLN A 577 -11.01 -13.25 -1.31
N SER A 578 -9.88 -12.61 -1.01
CA SER A 578 -8.93 -12.14 -2.03
C SER A 578 -8.39 -13.26 -2.93
N THR A 579 -8.44 -14.51 -2.45
CA THR A 579 -8.08 -15.73 -3.21
C THR A 579 -9.20 -16.28 -4.11
N ASN A 580 -10.44 -15.80 -3.92
CA ASN A 580 -11.54 -15.91 -4.87
C ASN A 580 -11.48 -14.73 -5.83
N GLU A 581 -12.49 -14.55 -6.66
CA GLU A 581 -12.55 -13.40 -7.54
C GLU A 581 -13.93 -12.77 -7.62
N MET A 582 -13.92 -11.47 -7.91
CA MET A 582 -15.08 -10.67 -8.27
C MET A 582 -14.76 -9.84 -9.52
N CYS A 583 -15.78 -9.50 -10.27
CA CYS A 583 -15.68 -8.53 -11.35
C CYS A 583 -16.95 -7.69 -11.33
N ILE A 584 -16.87 -6.52 -10.72
CA ILE A 584 -18.04 -5.65 -10.48
C ILE A 584 -17.65 -4.21 -10.78
N GLY A 585 -18.51 -3.51 -11.52
CA GLY A 585 -18.43 -2.06 -11.66
C GLY A 585 -19.62 -1.40 -10.96
N PHE A 586 -19.39 -0.44 -10.08
CA PHE A 586 -20.48 0.33 -9.48
C PHE A 586 -20.53 1.72 -10.11
N ILE A 587 -21.69 2.10 -10.65
CA ILE A 587 -21.93 3.47 -11.11
C ILE A 587 -22.69 4.21 -10.02
N GLY A 588 -22.07 5.22 -9.42
CA GLY A 588 -22.80 6.18 -8.60
C GLY A 588 -23.61 7.12 -9.49
N CYS A 589 -24.91 7.20 -9.29
CA CYS A 589 -25.77 8.01 -10.14
C CYS A 589 -26.89 8.69 -9.36
N THR A 590 -27.50 9.71 -9.97
CA THR A 590 -28.71 10.36 -9.51
C THR A 590 -29.83 10.18 -10.51
N ALA A 591 -31.07 10.02 -10.04
CA ALA A 591 -32.28 10.12 -10.86
C ALA A 591 -32.87 11.53 -10.77
N ASP A 592 -33.65 11.93 -11.77
CA ASP A 592 -34.23 13.29 -11.81
C ASP A 592 -35.40 13.47 -10.85
N ASN A 593 -36.01 12.39 -10.40
CA ASN A 593 -37.12 12.42 -9.44
C ASN A 593 -37.14 11.18 -8.53
N ASN A 594 -37.88 11.23 -7.45
CA ASN A 594 -37.97 10.17 -6.44
C ASN A 594 -38.65 8.89 -6.96
N ALA A 595 -39.58 8.97 -7.92
CA ALA A 595 -40.24 7.78 -8.47
C ALA A 595 -39.23 6.93 -9.24
N ASP A 596 -38.41 7.55 -10.11
CA ASP A 596 -37.35 6.92 -10.84
C ASP A 596 -36.27 6.36 -9.91
N PHE A 597 -35.95 7.08 -8.84
CA PHE A 597 -35.01 6.59 -7.83
C PHE A 597 -35.50 5.30 -7.16
N PHE A 598 -36.79 5.23 -6.79
CA PHE A 598 -37.36 4.00 -6.22
C PHE A 598 -37.42 2.86 -7.22
N ASP A 599 -37.62 3.13 -8.50
CA ASP A 599 -37.56 2.11 -9.56
C ASP A 599 -36.12 1.54 -9.71
N LEU A 600 -35.08 2.37 -9.62
CA LEU A 600 -33.70 1.92 -9.56
C LEU A 600 -33.45 0.98 -8.36
N LEU A 601 -33.98 1.31 -7.18
CA LEU A 601 -33.80 0.49 -5.98
C LEU A 601 -34.56 -0.84 -6.01
N ARG A 602 -35.73 -0.90 -6.65
CA ARG A 602 -36.52 -2.14 -6.81
C ARG A 602 -35.78 -3.20 -7.61
N LEU A 603 -34.99 -2.80 -8.61
CA LEU A 603 -34.20 -3.70 -9.45
C LEU A 603 -32.95 -4.25 -8.74
N ARG A 604 -32.54 -3.68 -7.60
CA ARG A 604 -31.48 -4.21 -6.74
C ARG A 604 -31.84 -5.50 -6.00
N ARG A 605 -33.14 -5.80 -5.84
CA ARG A 605 -33.53 -7.07 -5.24
C ARG A 605 -33.28 -8.18 -6.26
N PRO A 606 -32.40 -9.17 -6.00
CA PRO A 606 -32.26 -10.31 -6.87
C PRO A 606 -33.63 -10.97 -6.95
N ARG A 607 -34.31 -10.84 -8.07
CA ARG A 607 -35.31 -11.85 -8.42
C ARG A 607 -34.52 -13.15 -8.50
N ALA A 608 -34.87 -14.14 -7.67
CA ALA A 608 -34.42 -15.51 -7.86
C ALA A 608 -34.69 -15.84 -9.34
N GLN A 609 -33.67 -15.78 -10.17
CA GLN A 609 -33.77 -16.08 -11.59
C GLN A 609 -33.91 -17.60 -11.70
N ALA A 610 -35.12 -18.06 -11.79
CA ALA A 610 -35.43 -19.30 -12.48
C ALA A 610 -34.83 -19.17 -13.89
N GLY A 611 -33.95 -20.11 -14.25
CA GLY A 611 -33.13 -20.16 -15.45
C GLY A 611 -33.81 -19.66 -16.73
N ALA A 612 -33.51 -18.46 -17.12
CA ALA A 612 -33.85 -17.91 -18.41
C ALA A 612 -32.57 -17.33 -19.05
N SER A 613 -32.09 -17.97 -20.09
CA SER A 613 -31.12 -17.41 -21.01
C SER A 613 -31.74 -16.15 -21.63
N ILE A 614 -31.31 -14.96 -21.15
CA ILE A 614 -31.71 -13.69 -21.77
C ILE A 614 -30.88 -13.56 -23.04
N LYS A 615 -31.53 -13.82 -24.20
CA LYS A 615 -31.00 -13.49 -25.53
C LYS A 615 -30.93 -11.95 -25.64
N ARG A 616 -29.82 -11.44 -26.16
CA ARG A 616 -29.76 -10.11 -26.75
C ARG A 616 -30.71 -10.13 -27.97
N GLU A 617 -31.82 -9.44 -27.92
CA GLU A 617 -32.52 -9.01 -29.10
C GLU A 617 -32.09 -7.57 -29.43
N PRO A 618 -31.91 -7.25 -30.74
CA PRO A 618 -31.26 -6.05 -31.24
C PRO A 618 -31.90 -4.73 -30.81
#